data_4a9c8160e46fe8e3dc76d5026e60eec0
#
_entry.id   4a9c8160e46fe8e3dc76d5026e60eec0
#
_cell.length_a   1.000
_cell.length_b   1.000
_cell.length_c   1.000
_cell.angle_alpha   90.00
_cell.angle_beta   90.00
_cell.angle_gamma   90.00
#
_symmetry.space_group_name_H-M   'P 1'
#
loop_
_entity.id
_entity.type
_entity.pdbx_description
1 polymer ?
#
loop_
_entity_poly.entity_id
_entity_poly.type
_entity_poly.pdbx_seq_one_letter_code
_entity_poly.pdbx_strand_id
1 'polypeptide(L)'
;MTKTSAAPPSQAVIYCRVSSKKQATGGHGLDSQEHRCREYARAKGYTVAAVFTDDVSGGGDFMKRPGMVALLRYLETHADEPHVVIFDDLKRYARDTVFHLKLRQEMTLRNATRECLNFNFEDSPEGEFIETIIAAQSQLERQQN
;
A
#
# COMPACT_ATOMS: atom_id res chain seq x y z
N MET A 1 14.89 -13.06 22.68
CA MET A 1 14.59 -12.52 22.32
C MET A 1 14.37 -12.02 21.72
N THR A 2 14.30 -11.81 21.69
CA THR A 2 13.89 -11.13 21.46
C THR A 2 13.49 -10.53 20.42
N LYS A 3 12.70 -10.57 19.99
CA LYS A 3 12.14 -9.90 19.10
C LYS A 3 12.21 -8.53 19.25
N THR A 4 12.61 -8.26 20.20
CA THR A 4 12.82 -6.92 20.52
C THR A 4 13.76 -6.22 19.65
N SER A 5 14.55 -6.93 18.94
CA SER A 5 15.47 -6.30 18.04
C SER A 5 14.75 -5.65 16.86
N ALA A 6 13.46 -5.91 16.69
CA ALA A 6 12.75 -5.34 15.59
C ALA A 6 12.39 -3.89 15.90
N ALA A 7 13.26 -3.00 15.52
CA ALA A 7 12.94 -1.58 15.61
C ALA A 7 11.80 -1.26 14.66
N PRO A 8 10.95 -0.26 14.98
CA PRO A 8 9.94 0.18 14.04
C PRO A 8 10.61 0.67 12.75
N PRO A 9 9.97 0.50 11.61
CA PRO A 9 10.54 1.00 10.37
C PRO A 9 10.65 2.52 10.42
N SER A 10 11.76 3.05 9.94
CA SER A 10 11.93 4.49 9.80
C SER A 10 11.92 4.89 8.34
N GLN A 11 12.01 3.94 7.44
CA GLN A 11 12.01 4.18 6.01
C GLN A 11 10.64 3.85 5.43
N ALA A 12 10.14 4.74 4.58
CA ALA A 12 8.84 4.56 3.97
C ALA A 12 8.93 4.67 2.47
N VAL A 13 8.08 3.92 1.77
CA VAL A 13 7.87 4.13 0.35
C VAL A 13 6.39 4.42 0.17
N ILE A 14 6.08 5.24 -0.81
CA ILE A 14 4.71 5.67 -1.06
C ILE A 14 4.23 5.08 -2.37
N TYR A 15 3.01 4.57 -2.39
CA TYR A 15 2.40 4.09 -3.61
C TYR A 15 1.13 4.88 -3.89
N CYS A 16 1.06 5.46 -5.07
CA CYS A 16 -0.08 6.25 -5.50
C CYS A 16 -0.63 5.66 -6.80
N ARG A 17 -1.94 5.66 -6.93
CA ARG A 17 -2.57 5.08 -8.11
C ARG A 17 -3.84 5.82 -8.47
N VAL A 18 -4.03 6.04 -9.75
CA VAL A 18 -5.30 6.52 -10.29
C VAL A 18 -5.75 5.55 -11.37
N SER A 19 -7.06 5.53 -11.61
CA SER A 19 -7.63 4.58 -12.56
C SER A 19 -7.65 5.13 -13.99
N SER A 20 -7.36 6.41 -14.17
CA SER A 20 -7.33 7.02 -15.50
C SER A 20 -6.46 8.26 -15.46
N LYS A 21 -5.98 8.69 -16.63
CA LYS A 21 -5.19 9.91 -16.71
C LYS A 21 -5.99 11.14 -16.35
N LYS A 22 -7.29 11.10 -16.55
CA LYS A 22 -8.15 12.22 -16.18
C LYS A 22 -8.12 12.45 -14.68
N GLN A 23 -8.06 11.38 -13.89
CA GLN A 23 -7.98 11.51 -12.45
C GLN A 23 -6.62 12.02 -11.99
N ALA A 24 -5.60 11.85 -12.81
CA ALA A 24 -4.26 12.27 -12.43
C ALA A 24 -4.14 13.78 -12.28
N THR A 25 -5.04 14.55 -12.89
CA THR A 25 -4.98 16.00 -12.83
C THR A 25 -5.99 16.62 -11.87
N GLY A 26 -6.82 15.80 -11.24
CA GLY A 26 -7.83 16.30 -10.30
C GLY A 26 -7.32 16.29 -8.87
N GLY A 27 -8.21 16.68 -7.95
CA GLY A 27 -7.89 16.69 -6.52
C GLY A 27 -7.58 15.33 -5.94
N HIS A 28 -7.93 14.26 -6.66
CA HIS A 28 -7.63 12.90 -6.25
C HIS A 28 -6.51 12.30 -7.07
N GLY A 29 -5.76 13.15 -7.76
CA GLY A 29 -4.69 12.71 -8.62
C GLY A 29 -3.46 12.27 -7.86
N LEU A 30 -2.43 11.92 -8.63
CA LEU A 30 -1.20 11.38 -8.06
C LEU A 30 -0.50 12.37 -7.14
N ASP A 31 -0.45 13.64 -7.53
CA ASP A 31 0.23 14.66 -6.73
C ASP A 31 -0.46 14.84 -5.38
N SER A 32 -1.78 14.82 -5.38
CA SER A 32 -2.54 14.97 -4.13
C SER A 32 -2.32 13.79 -3.20
N GLN A 33 -2.32 12.59 -3.77
CA GLN A 33 -2.07 11.39 -2.97
C GLN A 33 -0.68 11.42 -2.37
N GLU A 34 0.31 11.78 -3.19
CA GLU A 34 1.69 11.83 -2.72
C GLU A 34 1.83 12.85 -1.60
N HIS A 35 1.22 14.02 -1.75
CA HIS A 35 1.28 15.05 -0.73
C HIS A 35 0.72 14.55 0.60
N ARG A 36 -0.46 13.93 0.57
CA ARG A 36 -1.07 13.41 1.80
C ARG A 36 -0.23 12.32 2.43
N CYS A 37 0.34 11.45 1.61
CA CYS A 37 1.19 10.38 2.13
C CYS A 37 2.48 10.92 2.72
N ARG A 38 3.06 11.96 2.13
CA ARG A 38 4.26 12.58 2.68
C ARG A 38 3.98 13.27 4.01
N GLU A 39 2.82 13.91 4.14
CA GLU A 39 2.44 14.53 5.41
C GLU A 39 2.24 13.47 6.49
N TYR A 40 1.61 12.36 6.11
CA TYR A 40 1.43 11.23 7.02
C TYR A 40 2.78 10.69 7.47
N ALA A 41 3.70 10.50 6.55
CA ALA A 41 5.03 9.98 6.87
C ALA A 41 5.76 10.92 7.83
N ARG A 42 5.66 12.23 7.59
CA ARG A 42 6.30 13.21 8.45
C ARG A 42 5.74 13.12 9.86
N ALA A 43 4.43 13.02 9.98
CA ALA A 43 3.78 12.95 11.29
C ALA A 43 4.20 11.70 12.05
N LYS A 44 4.48 10.62 11.32
CA LYS A 44 4.90 9.36 11.95
C LYS A 44 6.40 9.28 12.18
N GLY A 45 7.16 10.22 11.65
CA GLY A 45 8.61 10.21 11.80
C GLY A 45 9.32 9.33 10.79
N TYR A 46 8.66 9.00 9.69
CA TYR A 46 9.28 8.19 8.63
C TYR A 46 10.02 9.08 7.64
N THR A 47 11.09 8.53 7.08
CA THR A 47 11.79 9.16 5.96
C THR A 47 11.30 8.51 4.67
N VAL A 48 10.82 9.31 3.73
CA VAL A 48 10.33 8.80 2.46
C VAL A 48 11.52 8.52 1.55
N ALA A 49 11.73 7.24 1.27
CA ALA A 49 12.87 6.80 0.46
C ALA A 49 12.55 6.79 -1.03
N ALA A 50 11.30 6.52 -1.39
CA ALA A 50 10.92 6.43 -2.79
C ALA A 50 9.40 6.56 -2.93
N VAL A 51 8.96 6.96 -4.12
CA VAL A 51 7.54 7.06 -4.46
C VAL A 51 7.32 6.31 -5.77
N PHE A 52 6.29 5.48 -5.80
CA PHE A 52 5.94 4.68 -6.98
C PHE A 52 4.51 4.99 -7.37
N THR A 53 4.24 5.08 -8.66
CA THR A 53 2.92 5.49 -9.14
C THR A 53 2.46 4.61 -10.28
N ASP A 54 1.15 4.48 -10.39
CA ASP A 54 0.50 3.83 -11.53
C ASP A 54 -0.68 4.68 -11.95
N ASP A 55 -0.79 4.94 -13.24
CA ASP A 55 -1.90 5.72 -13.77
C ASP A 55 -2.68 4.92 -14.82
N VAL A 56 -2.63 3.61 -14.71
CA VAL A 56 -3.25 2.71 -15.65
C VAL A 56 -4.68 2.44 -15.23
N SER A 57 -5.62 2.65 -16.14
CA SER A 57 -7.02 2.38 -15.89
C SER A 57 -7.33 0.91 -16.05
N GLY A 58 -8.51 0.54 -15.57
CA GLY A 58 -9.01 -0.80 -15.79
C GLY A 58 -8.63 -1.78 -14.72
N GLY A 59 -9.14 -2.98 -14.88
CA GLY A 59 -8.90 -4.04 -13.95
C GLY A 59 -7.60 -4.75 -14.22
N GLY A 60 -7.58 -6.02 -13.91
CA GLY A 60 -6.41 -6.83 -14.11
C GLY A 60 -5.61 -6.99 -12.84
N ASP A 61 -4.52 -7.68 -12.99
CA ASP A 61 -3.71 -8.05 -11.86
C ASP A 61 -2.95 -6.84 -11.32
N PHE A 62 -3.32 -6.43 -10.13
CA PHE A 62 -2.69 -5.33 -9.41
C PHE A 62 -1.18 -5.55 -9.33
N MET A 63 -0.76 -6.79 -9.13
CA MET A 63 0.64 -7.13 -8.93
C MET A 63 1.48 -7.00 -10.20
N LYS A 64 0.84 -6.85 -11.35
CA LYS A 64 1.54 -6.72 -12.62
C LYS A 64 1.67 -5.28 -13.10
N ARG A 65 1.14 -4.33 -12.34
CA ARG A 65 1.24 -2.92 -12.72
C ARG A 65 2.68 -2.46 -12.61
N PRO A 66 3.16 -1.63 -13.56
CA PRO A 66 4.58 -1.26 -13.58
C PRO A 66 5.07 -0.61 -12.29
N GLY A 67 4.27 0.28 -11.70
CA GLY A 67 4.66 0.94 -10.46
C GLY A 67 4.73 -0.04 -9.30
N MET A 68 3.77 -0.96 -9.23
CA MET A 68 3.79 -1.96 -8.17
C MET A 68 4.96 -2.92 -8.34
N VAL A 69 5.25 -3.32 -9.58
CA VAL A 69 6.41 -4.18 -9.83
C VAL A 69 7.69 -3.49 -9.39
N ALA A 70 7.82 -2.21 -9.71
CA ALA A 70 9.00 -1.44 -9.33
C ALA A 70 9.11 -1.32 -7.81
N LEU A 71 7.98 -1.12 -7.14
CA LEU A 71 7.95 -1.02 -5.68
C LEU A 71 8.42 -2.32 -5.04
N LEU A 72 7.91 -3.45 -5.50
CA LEU A 72 8.29 -4.73 -4.93
C LEU A 72 9.76 -5.04 -5.17
N ARG A 73 10.29 -4.63 -6.32
CA ARG A 73 11.71 -4.77 -6.60
C ARG A 73 12.55 -3.92 -5.67
N TYR A 74 12.12 -2.70 -5.43
CA TYR A 74 12.81 -1.81 -4.51
C TYR A 74 12.87 -2.43 -3.13
N LEU A 75 11.74 -2.94 -2.64
CA LEU A 75 11.69 -3.56 -1.33
C LEU A 75 12.60 -4.78 -1.25
N GLU A 76 12.65 -5.55 -2.33
CA GLU A 76 13.48 -6.75 -2.37
C GLU A 76 14.96 -6.41 -2.26
N THR A 77 15.39 -5.37 -2.98
CA THR A 77 16.81 -4.99 -2.95
C THR A 77 17.18 -4.28 -1.66
N HIS A 78 16.22 -3.83 -0.88
CA HIS A 78 16.47 -3.14 0.39
C HIS A 78 15.88 -3.90 1.58
N ALA A 79 15.74 -5.22 1.46
CA ALA A 79 15.07 -6.02 2.47
C ALA A 79 15.88 -6.15 3.76
N ASP A 80 17.12 -5.71 3.77
CA ASP A 80 17.94 -5.71 4.98
C ASP A 80 17.47 -4.64 5.99
N GLU A 81 16.64 -3.71 5.53
CA GLU A 81 16.06 -2.69 6.38
C GLU A 81 14.53 -2.78 6.32
N PRO A 82 13.84 -2.68 7.47
CA PRO A 82 12.38 -2.70 7.41
C PRO A 82 11.84 -1.43 6.78
N HIS A 83 10.81 -1.60 5.96
CA HIS A 83 10.15 -0.48 5.29
C HIS A 83 8.66 -0.52 5.57
N VAL A 84 8.02 0.64 5.48
CA VAL A 84 6.57 0.72 5.49
C VAL A 84 6.12 1.26 4.14
N VAL A 85 5.09 0.65 3.58
CA VAL A 85 4.50 1.11 2.33
C VAL A 85 3.23 1.87 2.69
N ILE A 86 3.13 3.10 2.24
CA ILE A 86 2.04 4.00 2.60
C ILE A 86 1.11 4.15 1.40
N PHE A 87 -0.18 3.95 1.64
CA PHE A 87 -1.25 4.10 0.66
C PHE A 87 -2.22 5.16 1.15
N ASP A 88 -2.74 5.95 0.23
CA ASP A 88 -3.69 7.01 0.57
C ASP A 88 -5.04 6.45 1.01
N ASP A 89 -5.50 5.41 0.34
CA ASP A 89 -6.86 4.89 0.56
C ASP A 89 -6.85 3.38 0.44
N LEU A 90 -7.52 2.72 1.37
CA LEU A 90 -7.59 1.25 1.37
C LEU A 90 -8.18 0.72 0.07
N LYS A 91 -9.17 1.41 -0.47
CA LYS A 91 -9.79 0.97 -1.72
C LYS A 91 -8.83 1.01 -2.90
N ARG A 92 -7.87 1.94 -2.87
CA ARG A 92 -6.83 1.98 -3.89
C ARG A 92 -5.76 0.95 -3.65
N TYR A 93 -5.61 0.53 -2.41
CA TYR A 93 -4.63 -0.46 -2.04
C TYR A 93 -5.00 -1.81 -2.64
N ALA A 94 -6.25 -2.27 -2.42
CA ALA A 94 -6.67 -3.54 -2.97
C ALA A 94 -8.19 -3.63 -3.00
N ARG A 95 -8.73 -3.91 -4.17
CA ARG A 95 -10.16 -4.10 -4.33
C ARG A 95 -10.57 -5.56 -4.33
N ASP A 96 -9.62 -6.43 -4.54
CA ASP A 96 -9.87 -7.86 -4.69
C ASP A 96 -9.23 -8.58 -3.53
N THR A 97 -10.02 -9.43 -2.87
CA THR A 97 -9.53 -10.13 -1.68
C THR A 97 -8.28 -10.94 -1.98
N VAL A 98 -8.24 -11.60 -3.13
CA VAL A 98 -7.09 -12.43 -3.50
C VAL A 98 -5.84 -11.56 -3.63
N PHE A 99 -5.95 -10.45 -4.35
CA PHE A 99 -4.80 -9.55 -4.54
C PHE A 99 -4.39 -8.90 -3.22
N HIS A 100 -5.36 -8.56 -2.38
CA HIS A 100 -5.08 -7.96 -1.08
C HIS A 100 -4.24 -8.90 -0.23
N LEU A 101 -4.64 -10.17 -0.15
CA LEU A 101 -3.90 -11.14 0.65
C LEU A 101 -2.54 -11.45 0.04
N LYS A 102 -2.49 -11.52 -1.29
CA LYS A 102 -1.23 -11.77 -1.98
C LYS A 102 -0.25 -10.63 -1.76
N LEU A 103 -0.74 -9.40 -1.83
CA LEU A 103 0.12 -8.23 -1.64
C LEU A 103 0.69 -8.21 -0.22
N ARG A 104 -0.14 -8.51 0.78
CA ARG A 104 0.34 -8.59 2.16
C ARG A 104 1.48 -9.60 2.28
N GLN A 105 1.29 -10.76 1.67
CA GLN A 105 2.28 -11.81 1.73
C GLN A 105 3.59 -11.39 1.05
N GLU A 106 3.49 -10.77 -0.12
CA GLU A 106 4.67 -10.33 -0.86
C GLU A 106 5.44 -9.26 -0.10
N MET A 107 4.73 -8.36 0.58
CA MET A 107 5.40 -7.35 1.40
C MET A 107 6.09 -7.96 2.61
N THR A 108 5.42 -8.91 3.26
CA THR A 108 6.01 -9.58 4.42
C THR A 108 7.31 -10.29 4.03
N LEU A 109 7.33 -10.94 2.88
CA LEU A 109 8.52 -11.62 2.40
C LEU A 109 9.68 -10.66 2.17
N ARG A 110 9.38 -9.38 1.96
CA ARG A 110 10.39 -8.36 1.66
C ARG A 110 10.67 -7.46 2.85
N ASN A 111 10.33 -7.92 4.06
CA ASN A 111 10.58 -7.15 5.29
C ASN A 111 9.85 -5.81 5.27
N ALA A 112 8.63 -5.80 4.78
CA ALA A 112 7.83 -4.58 4.67
C ALA A 112 6.48 -4.75 5.31
N THR A 113 5.96 -3.67 5.85
CA THR A 113 4.60 -3.58 6.35
C THR A 113 3.87 -2.53 5.52
N ARG A 114 2.60 -2.33 5.82
CA ARG A 114 1.80 -1.40 5.04
C ARG A 114 0.96 -0.54 5.97
N GLU A 115 0.74 0.69 5.57
CA GLU A 115 -0.12 1.62 6.30
C GLU A 115 -0.97 2.39 5.30
N CYS A 116 -2.16 2.74 5.74
CA CYS A 116 -3.11 3.42 4.91
C CYS A 116 -3.68 4.59 5.71
N LEU A 117 -3.84 5.73 5.08
CA LEU A 117 -4.26 6.93 5.79
C LEU A 117 -5.66 6.80 6.38
N ASN A 118 -6.52 6.05 5.71
CA ASN A 118 -7.91 5.91 6.13
C ASN A 118 -8.20 4.57 6.83
N PHE A 119 -7.19 3.82 7.16
CA PHE A 119 -7.40 2.53 7.83
C PHE A 119 -6.14 2.12 8.58
N ASN A 120 -6.33 1.65 9.80
CA ASN A 120 -5.23 1.22 10.63
C ASN A 120 -5.12 -0.29 10.61
N PHE A 121 -4.07 -0.81 9.98
CA PHE A 121 -3.80 -2.24 9.95
C PHE A 121 -3.14 -2.65 11.24
N GLU A 122 -3.80 -3.54 11.99
CA GLU A 122 -3.20 -4.08 13.20
C GLU A 122 -2.57 -5.42 12.89
N ASP A 123 -1.40 -5.62 13.44
CA ASP A 123 -0.68 -6.88 13.25
C ASP A 123 -1.18 -7.90 14.29
N SER A 124 -2.43 -8.30 14.14
CA SER A 124 -3.10 -9.21 15.06
C SER A 124 -4.11 -10.01 14.27
N PRO A 125 -4.56 -11.16 14.80
CA PRO A 125 -5.61 -11.93 14.12
C PRO A 125 -6.88 -11.12 13.90
N GLU A 126 -7.25 -10.28 14.85
CA GLU A 126 -8.42 -9.43 14.72
C GLU A 126 -8.25 -8.41 13.61
N GLY A 127 -7.09 -7.79 13.54
CA GLY A 127 -6.80 -6.81 12.50
C GLY A 127 -6.82 -7.45 11.12
N GLU A 128 -6.25 -8.65 10.99
CA GLU A 128 -6.27 -9.37 9.73
C GLU A 128 -7.70 -9.74 9.31
N PHE A 129 -8.51 -10.13 10.28
CA PHE A 129 -9.90 -10.48 10.01
C PHE A 129 -10.67 -9.27 9.48
N ILE A 130 -10.50 -8.13 10.12
CA ILE A 130 -11.17 -6.89 9.70
C ILE A 130 -10.71 -6.48 8.31
N GLU A 131 -9.41 -6.56 8.06
CA GLU A 131 -8.84 -6.23 6.76
C GLU A 131 -9.44 -7.12 5.66
N THR A 132 -9.57 -8.40 5.94
CA THR A 132 -10.13 -9.35 4.99
C THR A 132 -11.60 -9.05 4.71
N ILE A 133 -12.37 -8.67 5.74
CA ILE A 133 -13.77 -8.33 5.55
C ILE A 133 -13.90 -7.10 4.66
N ILE A 134 -13.08 -6.07 4.89
CA ILE A 134 -13.14 -4.85 4.09
C ILE A 134 -12.80 -5.14 2.64
N ALA A 135 -11.78 -5.96 2.40
CA ALA A 135 -11.42 -6.34 1.05
C ALA A 135 -12.54 -7.13 0.37
N ALA A 136 -13.19 -8.02 1.12
CA ALA A 136 -14.29 -8.82 0.58
C ALA A 136 -15.48 -7.94 0.22
N GLN A 137 -15.78 -6.95 1.05
CA GLN A 137 -16.87 -6.02 0.75
C GLN A 137 -16.58 -5.22 -0.52
N SER A 138 -15.34 -4.77 -0.68
CA SER A 138 -14.96 -4.02 -1.87
C SER A 138 -15.09 -4.88 -3.12
N GLN A 139 -14.74 -6.15 -3.03
CA GLN A 139 -14.88 -7.08 -4.14
C GLN A 139 -16.34 -7.29 -4.48
N LEU A 140 -17.18 -7.46 -3.47
CA LEU A 140 -18.61 -7.67 -3.68
C LEU A 140 -19.26 -6.46 -4.36
N GLU A 141 -18.92 -5.26 -3.91
CA GLU A 141 -19.44 -4.03 -4.53
C GLU A 141 -19.05 -3.96 -6.01
N ARG A 142 -17.82 -4.33 -6.31
CA ARG A 142 -17.35 -4.31 -7.69
C ARG A 142 -18.12 -5.32 -8.55
N GLN A 143 -18.41 -6.48 -8.00
CA GLN A 143 -19.14 -7.51 -8.73
C GLN A 143 -20.60 -7.15 -8.97
N GLN A 144 -21.18 -6.37 -8.08
CA GLN A 144 -22.57 -5.96 -8.21
C GLN A 144 -22.76 -4.85 -9.23
N ASN A 145 -21.71 -4.16 -9.59
CA ASN A 145 -21.74 -3.10 -10.58
C ASN A 145 -21.36 -3.64 -11.94
#